data_7098a659a713077c2ff631debb92edfd
#
_entry.id   7098a659a713077c2ff631debb92edfd
#
_cell.length_a   1.000
_cell.length_b   1.000
_cell.length_c   1.000
_cell.angle_alpha   90.00
_cell.angle_beta   90.00
_cell.angle_gamma   90.00
#
_symmetry.space_group_name_H-M   'P 1'
#
loop_
_entity.id
_entity.type
_entity.pdbx_description
1 polymer ?
#
loop_
_entity_poly.entity_id
_entity_poly.type
_entity_poly.pdbx_seq_one_letter_code
_entity_poly.pdbx_strand_id
1 'polypeptide(L)'
;MKQYRLTDLFLEGYQENSYLAGCPQDMEWFSGQKLRLHIFALGDVGSTLLTGLRLMGEDVISSIGIYDVRDPVLKRWEFEMNQVEGPWKYDHLPSVAIVTPERLFDCDVFVFCASLGIPPVTQRNVDVRMAQYEANAGLVSEYAAKAVAAGFSGLFALVSDPVDPLCNAAVKAGLPEARVKGFGLGVMNARAAYFARKDSRFASFLAEGAAFGPHGQDLVIANSLIVYDDELSRELTELTVTANLRMRELGFKPYIAPALSSGALSLLAVLKGEWHYSSTCLGGVFFGAKNRVTPQGIEVENPLLPETLYYRLENAYQNLKEIG
;
A
#
# COMPACT_ATOMS: atom_id res chain seq x y z
N MET A 1 25.33 -12.41 -21.50
CA MET A 1 23.90 -12.11 -21.32
C MET A 1 23.80 -10.73 -20.70
N LYS A 2 22.90 -9.87 -21.18
CA LYS A 2 22.61 -8.58 -20.56
C LYS A 2 22.03 -8.84 -19.17
N GLN A 3 22.58 -8.20 -18.13
CA GLN A 3 22.04 -8.27 -16.79
C GLN A 3 21.06 -7.12 -16.64
N TYR A 4 19.87 -7.41 -16.18
CA TYR A 4 18.82 -6.43 -15.92
C TYR A 4 18.65 -6.20 -14.43
N ARG A 5 18.25 -4.97 -14.06
CA ARG A 5 17.86 -4.59 -12.70
C ARG A 5 16.48 -3.95 -12.72
N LEU A 6 15.86 -3.82 -11.53
CA LEU A 6 14.56 -3.15 -11.42
C LEU A 6 14.64 -1.69 -11.91
N THR A 7 15.74 -1.00 -11.66
CA THR A 7 15.94 0.39 -12.10
C THR A 7 16.01 0.54 -13.63
N ASP A 8 16.38 -0.50 -14.39
CA ASP A 8 16.41 -0.43 -15.85
C ASP A 8 15.01 -0.18 -16.46
N LEU A 9 13.92 -0.31 -15.68
CA LEU A 9 12.58 0.08 -16.10
C LEU A 9 12.44 1.60 -16.36
N PHE A 10 13.26 2.42 -15.67
CA PHE A 10 13.14 3.89 -15.72
C PHE A 10 14.49 4.64 -15.71
N LEU A 11 15.59 3.98 -15.40
CA LEU A 11 16.93 4.56 -15.30
C LEU A 11 17.97 3.53 -15.75
N GLU A 12 18.41 3.60 -17.02
CA GLU A 12 19.39 2.68 -17.56
C GLU A 12 20.77 2.83 -16.91
N GLY A 13 21.44 1.68 -16.70
CA GLY A 13 22.85 1.64 -16.30
C GLY A 13 23.09 1.90 -14.81
N TYR A 14 22.06 1.97 -13.97
CA TYR A 14 22.21 2.07 -12.54
C TYR A 14 22.55 0.70 -11.92
N GLN A 15 23.70 0.56 -11.25
CA GLN A 15 24.26 -0.75 -10.85
C GLN A 15 24.22 -1.06 -9.35
N GLU A 16 23.78 -0.13 -8.51
CA GLU A 16 23.69 -0.36 -7.06
C GLU A 16 22.56 -1.35 -6.70
N ASN A 17 22.69 -2.03 -5.57
CA ASN A 17 21.72 -3.02 -5.10
C ASN A 17 20.44 -2.40 -4.50
N SER A 18 20.43 -1.11 -4.26
CA SER A 18 19.25 -0.35 -3.89
C SER A 18 19.21 1.00 -4.63
N TYR A 19 18.02 1.51 -4.84
CA TYR A 19 17.78 2.83 -5.43
C TYR A 19 17.12 3.73 -4.37
N LEU A 20 17.59 4.97 -4.25
CA LEU A 20 17.04 5.96 -3.33
C LEU A 20 16.11 6.92 -4.07
N ALA A 21 14.82 6.85 -3.79
CA ALA A 21 13.80 7.77 -4.28
C ALA A 21 13.54 8.89 -3.26
N GLY A 22 13.31 10.12 -3.75
CA GLY A 22 13.11 11.29 -2.88
C GLY A 22 14.41 11.83 -2.28
N CYS A 23 14.29 12.69 -1.27
CA CYS A 23 15.41 13.33 -0.60
C CYS A 23 15.10 13.51 0.89
N PRO A 24 16.11 13.90 1.75
CA PRO A 24 15.89 14.06 3.19
C PRO A 24 14.77 15.04 3.56
N GLN A 25 14.56 16.11 2.79
CA GLN A 25 13.50 17.09 3.01
C GLN A 25 12.11 16.50 2.88
N ASP A 26 11.96 15.48 2.04
CA ASP A 26 10.69 14.75 1.89
C ASP A 26 10.39 13.83 3.08
N MET A 27 11.42 13.49 3.87
CA MET A 27 11.36 12.55 5.00
C MET A 27 11.32 13.23 6.36
N GLU A 28 11.14 14.54 6.45
CA GLU A 28 11.10 15.28 7.72
C GLU A 28 10.02 14.75 8.69
N TRP A 29 8.91 14.19 8.16
CA TRP A 29 7.87 13.53 8.95
C TRP A 29 8.37 12.26 9.63
N PHE A 30 9.41 11.61 9.10
CA PHE A 30 10.02 10.38 9.64
C PHE A 30 11.08 10.71 10.68
N SER A 31 10.64 11.15 11.85
CA SER A 31 11.50 11.76 12.87
C SER A 31 12.12 10.78 13.87
N GLY A 32 11.80 9.49 13.80
CA GLY A 32 12.20 8.49 14.83
C GLY A 32 11.43 8.60 16.16
N GLN A 33 10.47 9.53 16.27
CA GLN A 33 9.52 9.63 17.38
C GLN A 33 8.21 8.91 17.05
N LYS A 34 7.37 8.68 18.06
CA LYS A 34 6.01 8.18 17.83
C LYS A 34 5.21 9.21 17.05
N LEU A 35 4.57 8.76 15.97
CA LEU A 35 3.89 9.59 14.98
C LEU A 35 2.39 9.69 15.26
N ARG A 36 1.79 10.83 14.92
CA ARG A 36 0.34 11.04 14.90
C ARG A 36 -0.19 10.56 13.55
N LEU A 37 -1.19 9.68 13.57
CA LEU A 37 -1.76 9.09 12.38
C LEU A 37 -3.24 9.41 12.30
N HIS A 38 -3.74 9.88 11.15
CA HIS A 38 -5.17 10.07 10.92
C HIS A 38 -5.69 9.11 9.84
N ILE A 39 -6.84 8.48 10.11
CA ILE A 39 -7.49 7.54 9.18
C ILE A 39 -8.77 8.18 8.65
N PHE A 40 -8.89 8.27 7.34
CA PHE A 40 -10.08 8.72 6.65
C PHE A 40 -10.89 7.54 6.10
N ALA A 41 -12.17 7.49 6.48
CA ALA A 41 -13.20 6.50 6.19
C ALA A 41 -13.03 5.16 6.93
N LEU A 42 -14.02 4.87 7.77
CA LEU A 42 -14.11 3.69 8.63
C LEU A 42 -15.10 2.65 8.08
N GLY A 43 -14.94 2.32 6.79
CA GLY A 43 -15.58 1.14 6.19
C GLY A 43 -14.89 -0.15 6.60
N ASP A 44 -15.17 -1.26 5.88
CA ASP A 44 -14.60 -2.58 6.19
C ASP A 44 -13.05 -2.55 6.27
N VAL A 45 -12.40 -1.87 5.34
CA VAL A 45 -10.92 -1.77 5.30
C VAL A 45 -10.42 -0.83 6.38
N GLY A 46 -10.92 0.41 6.44
CA GLY A 46 -10.40 1.42 7.37
C GLY A 46 -10.59 1.04 8.84
N SER A 47 -11.70 0.41 9.20
CA SER A 47 -11.94 -0.04 10.56
C SER A 47 -11.07 -1.23 10.97
N THR A 48 -10.85 -2.17 10.05
CA THR A 48 -9.94 -3.31 10.30
C THR A 48 -8.49 -2.83 10.42
N LEU A 49 -8.09 -1.88 9.57
CA LEU A 49 -6.78 -1.23 9.64
C LEU A 49 -6.60 -0.48 10.96
N LEU A 50 -7.60 0.31 11.39
CA LEU A 50 -7.61 0.99 12.69
C LEU A 50 -7.35 0.01 13.84
N THR A 51 -8.07 -1.11 13.86
CA THR A 51 -7.89 -2.17 14.86
C THR A 51 -6.46 -2.71 14.86
N GLY A 52 -5.92 -3.02 13.69
CA GLY A 52 -4.54 -3.51 13.56
C GLY A 52 -3.50 -2.50 14.04
N LEU A 53 -3.63 -1.23 13.64
CA LEU A 53 -2.70 -0.17 14.04
C LEU A 53 -2.77 0.12 15.54
N ARG A 54 -3.96 0.14 16.14
CA ARG A 54 -4.09 0.35 17.58
C ARG A 54 -3.41 -0.77 18.37
N LEU A 55 -3.62 -2.03 17.98
CA LEU A 55 -3.09 -3.18 18.73
C LEU A 55 -1.58 -3.39 18.56
N MET A 56 -1.01 -3.00 17.42
CA MET A 56 0.39 -3.30 17.07
C MET A 56 1.28 -2.07 16.94
N GLY A 57 0.71 -0.87 17.06
CA GLY A 57 1.41 0.39 16.77
C GLY A 57 2.02 1.07 18.00
N GLU A 58 1.97 0.48 19.20
CA GLU A 58 2.38 1.10 20.46
C GLU A 58 3.78 1.71 20.43
N ASP A 59 4.71 1.10 19.68
CA ASP A 59 6.11 1.55 19.62
C ASP A 59 6.31 2.78 18.72
N VAL A 60 5.44 2.98 17.71
CA VAL A 60 5.65 3.96 16.63
C VAL A 60 4.49 4.94 16.43
N ILE A 61 3.33 4.69 17.03
CA ILE A 61 2.16 5.56 16.94
C ILE A 61 1.87 6.18 18.29
N SER A 62 1.77 7.50 18.36
CA SER A 62 1.41 8.25 19.58
C SER A 62 -0.10 8.39 19.75
N SER A 63 -0.81 8.63 18.66
CA SER A 63 -2.27 8.78 18.65
C SER A 63 -2.84 8.49 17.26
N ILE A 64 -4.11 8.09 17.20
CA ILE A 64 -4.85 7.83 15.98
C ILE A 64 -6.07 8.76 15.93
N GLY A 65 -6.05 9.72 14.99
CA GLY A 65 -7.22 10.50 14.64
C GLY A 65 -8.11 9.71 13.66
N ILE A 66 -9.42 9.78 13.82
CA ILE A 66 -10.38 9.14 12.91
C ILE A 66 -11.35 10.16 12.32
N TYR A 67 -11.62 10.03 11.02
CA TYR A 67 -12.61 10.82 10.32
C TYR A 67 -13.46 9.96 9.37
N ASP A 68 -14.76 10.14 9.44
CA ASP A 68 -15.75 9.54 8.52
C ASP A 68 -16.90 10.54 8.34
N VAL A 69 -17.58 10.51 7.21
CA VAL A 69 -18.74 11.38 6.96
C VAL A 69 -19.97 11.01 7.79
N ARG A 70 -19.94 9.86 8.45
CA ARG A 70 -21.03 9.32 9.28
C ARG A 70 -20.71 9.48 10.76
N ASP A 71 -21.25 10.50 11.42
CA ASP A 71 -21.03 10.78 12.84
C ASP A 71 -21.28 9.58 13.79
N PRO A 72 -22.33 8.75 13.62
CA PRO A 72 -22.50 7.57 14.47
C PRO A 72 -21.36 6.54 14.34
N VAL A 73 -20.74 6.43 13.16
CA VAL A 73 -19.59 5.54 12.94
C VAL A 73 -18.37 6.04 13.72
N LEU A 74 -18.10 7.35 13.67
CA LEU A 74 -17.02 7.98 14.44
C LEU A 74 -17.17 7.74 15.95
N LYS A 75 -18.34 8.06 16.51
CA LYS A 75 -18.63 7.89 17.94
C LYS A 75 -18.48 6.44 18.39
N ARG A 76 -18.95 5.50 17.57
CA ARG A 76 -18.79 4.07 17.85
C ARG A 76 -17.31 3.68 17.92
N TRP A 77 -16.53 3.99 16.88
CA TRP A 77 -15.14 3.55 16.81
C TRP A 77 -14.25 4.23 17.86
N GLU A 78 -14.46 5.50 18.15
CA GLU A 78 -13.78 6.18 19.25
C GLU A 78 -14.08 5.50 20.58
N PHE A 79 -15.38 5.29 20.88
CA PHE A 79 -15.81 4.72 22.14
C PHE A 79 -15.33 3.27 22.33
N GLU A 80 -15.53 2.40 21.34
CA GLU A 80 -15.15 0.98 21.44
C GLU A 80 -13.62 0.80 21.44
N MET A 81 -12.90 1.51 20.57
CA MET A 81 -11.45 1.34 20.47
C MET A 81 -10.71 1.75 21.74
N ASN A 82 -11.13 2.81 22.40
CA ASN A 82 -10.49 3.24 23.66
C ASN A 82 -10.81 2.34 24.86
N GLN A 83 -11.71 1.38 24.72
CA GLN A 83 -11.97 0.34 25.73
C GLN A 83 -11.10 -0.92 25.52
N VAL A 84 -10.36 -1.00 24.44
CA VAL A 84 -9.43 -2.11 24.18
C VAL A 84 -8.13 -1.84 24.92
N GLU A 85 -7.97 -2.46 26.09
CA GLU A 85 -6.81 -2.29 26.96
C GLU A 85 -6.34 -3.63 27.54
N GLY A 86 -5.05 -3.77 27.78
CA GLY A 86 -4.49 -4.91 28.48
C GLY A 86 -4.61 -4.76 29.99
N PRO A 87 -4.86 -5.84 30.76
CA PRO A 87 -4.89 -5.75 32.23
C PRO A 87 -3.54 -5.25 32.76
N TRP A 88 -3.60 -4.23 33.64
CA TRP A 88 -2.43 -3.55 34.24
C TRP A 88 -1.46 -2.86 33.26
N LYS A 89 -1.91 -2.61 31.99
CA LYS A 89 -1.20 -1.85 30.96
C LYS A 89 -2.14 -0.80 30.38
N TYR A 90 -2.69 0.03 31.23
CA TYR A 90 -3.61 1.10 30.81
C TYR A 90 -2.82 2.24 30.16
N ASP A 91 -3.42 2.91 29.18
CA ASP A 91 -2.80 4.01 28.40
C ASP A 91 -1.53 3.62 27.61
N HIS A 92 -1.36 2.33 27.34
CA HIS A 92 -0.20 1.82 26.58
C HIS A 92 -0.42 1.88 25.07
N LEU A 93 -1.63 1.58 24.62
CA LEU A 93 -1.99 1.62 23.21
C LEU A 93 -2.29 3.05 22.75
N PRO A 94 -2.03 3.37 21.44
CA PRO A 94 -2.34 4.69 20.89
C PRO A 94 -3.80 5.08 21.14
N SER A 95 -4.04 6.27 21.69
CA SER A 95 -5.40 6.78 21.87
C SER A 95 -6.10 7.03 20.53
N VAL A 96 -7.41 6.81 20.47
CA VAL A 96 -8.24 7.08 19.30
C VAL A 96 -9.12 8.29 19.56
N ALA A 97 -9.11 9.30 18.69
CA ALA A 97 -9.91 10.51 18.83
C ALA A 97 -10.58 10.91 17.51
N ILE A 98 -11.80 11.43 17.58
CA ILE A 98 -12.48 12.02 16.43
C ILE A 98 -11.75 13.32 16.05
N VAL A 99 -11.42 13.48 14.76
CA VAL A 99 -10.87 14.72 14.23
C VAL A 99 -11.90 15.48 13.39
N THR A 100 -11.84 16.80 13.43
CA THR A 100 -12.71 17.64 12.58
C THR A 100 -12.11 17.80 11.18
N PRO A 101 -12.93 18.19 10.17
CA PRO A 101 -12.42 18.40 8.82
C PRO A 101 -11.26 19.39 8.75
N GLU A 102 -11.26 20.45 9.59
CA GLU A 102 -10.24 21.48 9.63
C GLU A 102 -8.90 20.97 10.16
N ARG A 103 -8.94 19.93 11.00
CA ARG A 103 -7.76 19.31 11.64
C ARG A 103 -7.35 17.99 11.00
N LEU A 104 -7.96 17.63 9.88
CA LEU A 104 -7.77 16.33 9.25
C LEU A 104 -6.30 16.07 8.88
N PHE A 105 -5.56 17.12 8.56
CA PHE A 105 -4.14 17.05 8.17
C PHE A 105 -3.15 17.51 9.27
N ASP A 106 -3.63 17.67 10.52
CA ASP A 106 -2.78 17.95 11.70
C ASP A 106 -2.11 16.65 12.19
N CYS A 107 -1.46 15.92 11.30
CA CYS A 107 -0.85 14.63 11.58
C CYS A 107 0.45 14.44 10.79
N ASP A 108 1.20 13.40 11.15
CA ASP A 108 2.44 13.04 10.47
C ASP A 108 2.19 12.00 9.36
N VAL A 109 1.08 11.24 9.48
CA VAL A 109 0.64 10.25 8.48
C VAL A 109 -0.86 10.36 8.28
N PHE A 110 -1.29 10.62 7.06
CA PHE A 110 -2.70 10.60 6.67
C PHE A 110 -3.00 9.35 5.85
N VAL A 111 -3.94 8.52 6.32
CA VAL A 111 -4.31 7.25 5.69
C VAL A 111 -5.66 7.37 5.01
N PHE A 112 -5.65 7.29 3.69
CA PHE A 112 -6.84 7.39 2.86
C PHE A 112 -7.41 5.99 2.57
N CYS A 113 -8.58 5.66 3.16
CA CYS A 113 -9.29 4.38 2.98
C CYS A 113 -10.67 4.54 2.33
N ALA A 114 -11.02 5.75 1.86
CA ALA A 114 -12.33 6.01 1.30
C ALA A 114 -12.48 5.40 -0.11
N SER A 115 -13.67 4.88 -0.41
CA SER A 115 -14.04 4.39 -1.73
C SER A 115 -15.51 4.69 -1.99
N LEU A 116 -15.82 5.16 -3.18
CA LEU A 116 -17.20 5.40 -3.63
C LEU A 116 -17.94 4.13 -4.05
N GLY A 117 -17.32 2.96 -3.83
CA GLY A 117 -17.90 1.66 -4.12
C GLY A 117 -17.58 1.15 -5.53
N ILE A 118 -17.91 -0.12 -5.75
CA ILE A 118 -17.81 -0.75 -7.06
C ILE A 118 -19.18 -0.61 -7.74
N PRO A 119 -19.28 -0.13 -8.99
CA PRO A 119 -20.53 -0.16 -9.73
C PRO A 119 -21.12 -1.58 -9.75
N PRO A 120 -22.46 -1.75 -9.66
CA PRO A 120 -23.07 -3.07 -9.72
C PRO A 120 -22.66 -3.81 -10.99
N VAL A 121 -22.34 -5.09 -10.87
CA VAL A 121 -21.85 -6.00 -11.94
C VAL A 121 -22.84 -6.18 -13.11
N THR A 122 -23.98 -5.51 -13.12
CA THR A 122 -25.04 -5.60 -14.13
C THR A 122 -24.73 -4.91 -15.47
N GLN A 123 -23.67 -4.11 -15.54
CA GLN A 123 -23.24 -3.49 -16.81
C GLN A 123 -22.10 -4.32 -17.45
N ARG A 124 -22.45 -5.23 -18.36
CA ARG A 124 -21.52 -6.15 -19.05
C ARG A 124 -20.49 -5.51 -19.99
N ASN A 125 -20.49 -4.19 -20.18
CA ASN A 125 -19.67 -3.49 -21.19
C ASN A 125 -18.83 -2.32 -20.63
N VAL A 126 -18.71 -2.18 -19.30
CA VAL A 126 -17.87 -1.15 -18.70
C VAL A 126 -16.66 -1.85 -18.10
N ASP A 127 -15.46 -1.33 -18.39
CA ASP A 127 -14.26 -1.69 -17.66
C ASP A 127 -14.44 -1.27 -16.20
N VAL A 128 -14.78 -2.24 -15.35
CA VAL A 128 -15.11 -2.04 -13.94
C VAL A 128 -13.97 -1.32 -13.20
N ARG A 129 -12.72 -1.53 -13.62
CA ARG A 129 -11.54 -0.90 -13.01
C ARG A 129 -11.43 0.56 -13.41
N MET A 130 -11.65 0.88 -14.69
CA MET A 130 -11.61 2.27 -15.13
C MET A 130 -12.73 3.07 -14.48
N ALA A 131 -13.95 2.53 -14.39
CA ALA A 131 -15.06 3.17 -13.69
C ALA A 131 -14.79 3.35 -12.18
N GLN A 132 -14.14 2.37 -11.55
CA GLN A 132 -13.72 2.47 -10.15
C GLN A 132 -12.59 3.49 -9.96
N TYR A 133 -11.64 3.53 -10.89
CA TYR A 133 -10.59 4.54 -10.90
C TYR A 133 -11.18 5.95 -11.03
N GLU A 134 -12.02 6.21 -12.02
CA GLU A 134 -12.63 7.53 -12.25
C GLU A 134 -13.41 8.02 -11.02
N ALA A 135 -14.22 7.14 -10.42
CA ALA A 135 -14.98 7.46 -9.23
C ALA A 135 -14.08 7.82 -8.03
N ASN A 136 -13.02 7.06 -7.79
CA ASN A 136 -12.13 7.25 -6.65
C ASN A 136 -11.07 8.34 -6.90
N ALA A 137 -10.63 8.55 -8.15
CA ALA A 137 -9.63 9.57 -8.50
C ALA A 137 -10.11 11.00 -8.15
N GLY A 138 -11.37 11.30 -8.40
CA GLY A 138 -11.96 12.59 -8.00
C GLY A 138 -11.89 12.83 -6.50
N LEU A 139 -12.23 11.80 -5.70
CA LEU A 139 -12.19 11.88 -4.24
C LEU A 139 -10.74 11.99 -3.72
N VAL A 140 -9.81 11.21 -4.25
CA VAL A 140 -8.38 11.29 -3.89
C VAL A 140 -7.83 12.67 -4.23
N SER A 141 -8.11 13.20 -5.43
CA SER A 141 -7.66 14.52 -5.86
C SER A 141 -8.21 15.64 -4.96
N GLU A 142 -9.47 15.54 -4.54
CA GLU A 142 -10.08 16.50 -3.61
C GLU A 142 -9.32 16.53 -2.27
N TYR A 143 -9.08 15.36 -1.67
CA TYR A 143 -8.41 15.30 -0.36
C TYR A 143 -6.91 15.60 -0.45
N ALA A 144 -6.25 15.24 -1.55
CA ALA A 144 -4.88 15.64 -1.81
C ALA A 144 -4.74 17.17 -1.96
N ALA A 145 -5.63 17.82 -2.70
CA ALA A 145 -5.67 19.29 -2.80
C ALA A 145 -5.93 19.97 -1.45
N LYS A 146 -6.81 19.40 -0.61
CA LYS A 146 -7.02 19.88 0.78
C LYS A 146 -5.78 19.72 1.64
N ALA A 147 -5.04 18.61 1.50
CA ALA A 147 -3.78 18.39 2.20
C ALA A 147 -2.72 19.43 1.80
N VAL A 148 -2.59 19.70 0.50
CA VAL A 148 -1.70 20.76 -0.02
C VAL A 148 -2.10 22.14 0.53
N ALA A 149 -3.38 22.49 0.49
CA ALA A 149 -3.88 23.77 1.00
C ALA A 149 -3.68 23.94 2.53
N ALA A 150 -3.72 22.82 3.28
CA ALA A 150 -3.41 22.80 4.71
C ALA A 150 -1.91 22.85 5.03
N GLY A 151 -1.02 22.83 4.04
CA GLY A 151 0.45 22.75 4.24
C GLY A 151 0.91 21.40 4.78
N PHE A 152 0.16 20.31 4.51
CA PHE A 152 0.52 18.98 4.98
C PHE A 152 1.88 18.55 4.47
N SER A 153 2.77 18.22 5.40
CA SER A 153 4.15 17.82 5.10
C SER A 153 4.45 16.36 5.44
N GLY A 154 3.44 15.59 5.88
CA GLY A 154 3.54 14.19 6.25
C GLY A 154 3.40 13.21 5.09
N LEU A 155 3.27 11.93 5.43
CA LEU A 155 3.00 10.84 4.48
C LEU A 155 1.52 10.75 4.14
N PHE A 156 1.17 10.84 2.85
CA PHE A 156 -0.15 10.51 2.32
C PHE A 156 -0.17 9.03 1.92
N ALA A 157 -0.73 8.19 2.79
CA ALA A 157 -0.80 6.73 2.64
C ALA A 157 -2.14 6.34 1.99
N LEU A 158 -2.11 5.79 0.79
CA LEU A 158 -3.28 5.45 0.00
C LEU A 158 -3.54 3.94 0.04
N VAL A 159 -4.71 3.55 0.55
CA VAL A 159 -5.11 2.14 0.72
C VAL A 159 -6.28 1.75 -0.20
N SER A 160 -6.92 2.72 -0.84
CA SER A 160 -8.06 2.51 -1.74
C SER A 160 -7.65 2.01 -3.12
N ASP A 161 -8.50 1.18 -3.74
CA ASP A 161 -8.26 0.62 -5.07
C ASP A 161 -8.83 1.52 -6.21
N PRO A 162 -8.16 1.51 -7.37
CA PRO A 162 -6.87 0.91 -7.72
C PRO A 162 -5.69 1.76 -7.21
N VAL A 163 -4.85 1.19 -6.34
CA VAL A 163 -3.86 1.89 -5.53
C VAL A 163 -2.89 2.75 -6.37
N ASP A 164 -2.23 2.14 -7.36
CA ASP A 164 -1.12 2.78 -8.07
C ASP A 164 -1.58 3.99 -8.93
N PRO A 165 -2.64 3.90 -9.75
CA PRO A 165 -3.16 5.06 -10.46
C PRO A 165 -3.71 6.15 -9.54
N LEU A 166 -4.28 5.78 -8.39
CA LEU A 166 -4.78 6.76 -7.41
C LEU A 166 -3.63 7.53 -6.73
N CYS A 167 -2.45 6.92 -6.55
CA CYS A 167 -1.26 7.66 -6.11
C CYS A 167 -0.87 8.74 -7.13
N ASN A 168 -0.92 8.46 -8.43
CA ASN A 168 -0.70 9.46 -9.48
C ASN A 168 -1.74 10.59 -9.40
N ALA A 169 -3.01 10.29 -9.13
CA ALA A 169 -4.04 11.32 -8.95
C ALA A 169 -3.73 12.24 -7.78
N ALA A 170 -3.19 11.71 -6.67
CA ALA A 170 -2.78 12.51 -5.52
C ALA A 170 -1.60 13.45 -5.85
N VAL A 171 -0.61 12.96 -6.60
CA VAL A 171 0.53 13.78 -7.06
C VAL A 171 0.08 14.85 -8.05
N LYS A 172 -0.79 14.52 -9.01
CA LYS A 172 -1.39 15.50 -9.94
C LYS A 172 -2.17 16.60 -9.23
N ALA A 173 -2.71 16.32 -8.05
CA ALA A 173 -3.37 17.31 -7.20
C ALA A 173 -2.41 18.19 -6.36
N GLY A 174 -1.08 17.97 -6.48
CA GLY A 174 -0.03 18.82 -5.93
C GLY A 174 0.78 18.24 -4.77
N LEU A 175 0.55 16.99 -4.37
CA LEU A 175 1.41 16.35 -3.36
C LEU A 175 2.77 15.96 -3.94
N PRO A 176 3.88 16.10 -3.21
CA PRO A 176 5.19 15.61 -3.64
C PRO A 176 5.18 14.07 -3.79
N GLU A 177 5.79 13.56 -4.86
CA GLU A 177 5.85 12.12 -5.16
C GLU A 177 6.40 11.27 -4.00
N ALA A 178 7.45 11.75 -3.34
CA ALA A 178 8.10 11.05 -2.23
C ALA A 178 7.24 11.00 -0.95
N ARG A 179 6.18 11.81 -0.86
CA ARG A 179 5.23 11.84 0.26
C ARG A 179 3.93 11.09 0.00
N VAL A 180 3.82 10.44 -1.15
CA VAL A 180 2.67 9.58 -1.50
C VAL A 180 3.13 8.13 -1.56
N LYS A 181 2.43 7.23 -0.87
CA LYS A 181 2.68 5.79 -0.93
C LYS A 181 1.39 5.00 -1.09
N GLY A 182 1.44 3.97 -1.94
CA GLY A 182 0.33 3.07 -2.18
C GLY A 182 0.47 1.74 -1.43
N PHE A 183 -0.59 1.31 -0.76
CA PHE A 183 -0.62 0.12 0.11
C PHE A 183 -1.55 -0.96 -0.46
N GLY A 184 -1.07 -1.75 -1.41
CA GLY A 184 -1.78 -2.87 -2.04
C GLY A 184 -0.91 -4.13 -2.13
N LEU A 185 0.39 -3.99 -2.41
CA LEU A 185 1.27 -5.10 -2.72
C LEU A 185 1.56 -6.03 -1.52
N GLY A 186 1.46 -5.54 -0.28
CA GLY A 186 1.70 -6.32 0.93
C GLY A 186 0.83 -7.58 1.02
N VAL A 187 -0.46 -7.49 0.69
CA VAL A 187 -1.35 -8.65 0.68
C VAL A 187 -1.03 -9.61 -0.45
N MET A 188 -0.51 -9.14 -1.59
CA MET A 188 -0.10 -10.00 -2.70
C MET A 188 1.11 -10.84 -2.31
N ASN A 189 2.12 -10.22 -1.71
CA ASN A 189 3.25 -10.96 -1.12
C ASN A 189 2.78 -11.98 -0.05
N ALA A 190 1.86 -11.61 0.83
CA ALA A 190 1.34 -12.49 1.87
C ALA A 190 0.55 -13.69 1.30
N ARG A 191 -0.23 -13.49 0.22
CA ARG A 191 -0.95 -14.55 -0.49
C ARG A 191 0.02 -15.51 -1.19
N ALA A 192 1.03 -14.99 -1.88
CA ALA A 192 2.07 -15.82 -2.49
C ALA A 192 2.77 -16.69 -1.44
N ALA A 193 3.15 -16.11 -0.29
CA ALA A 193 3.72 -16.84 0.83
C ALA A 193 2.76 -17.89 1.43
N TYR A 194 1.46 -17.60 1.46
CA TYR A 194 0.45 -18.58 1.88
C TYR A 194 0.41 -19.81 0.96
N PHE A 195 0.41 -19.59 -0.36
CA PHE A 195 0.44 -20.70 -1.31
C PHE A 195 1.76 -21.44 -1.30
N ALA A 196 2.89 -20.74 -1.17
CA ALA A 196 4.23 -21.34 -1.07
C ALA A 196 4.39 -22.26 0.15
N ARG A 197 3.70 -21.96 1.26
CA ARG A 197 3.65 -22.88 2.43
C ARG A 197 2.76 -24.10 2.22
N LYS A 198 1.85 -24.08 1.24
CA LYS A 198 0.92 -25.18 0.98
C LYS A 198 1.35 -26.11 -0.15
N ASP A 199 2.20 -25.63 -1.05
CA ASP A 199 2.70 -26.39 -2.18
C ASP A 199 4.22 -26.24 -2.27
N SER A 200 4.94 -27.35 -2.06
CA SER A 200 6.39 -27.36 -2.03
C SER A 200 7.06 -26.92 -3.35
N ARG A 201 6.34 -26.96 -4.47
CA ARG A 201 6.83 -26.42 -5.76
C ARG A 201 7.16 -24.94 -5.68
N PHE A 202 6.46 -24.19 -4.82
CA PHE A 202 6.65 -22.76 -4.61
C PHE A 202 7.52 -22.42 -3.39
N ALA A 203 8.08 -23.40 -2.70
CA ALA A 203 8.77 -23.19 -1.40
C ALA A 203 9.93 -22.18 -1.49
N SER A 204 10.61 -22.08 -2.63
CA SER A 204 11.68 -21.09 -2.88
C SER A 204 11.21 -19.65 -2.69
N PHE A 205 9.92 -19.36 -2.94
CA PHE A 205 9.36 -18.03 -2.74
C PHE A 205 9.56 -17.47 -1.32
N LEU A 206 9.53 -18.33 -0.31
CA LEU A 206 9.64 -17.91 1.09
C LEU A 206 11.00 -17.29 1.45
N ALA A 207 12.05 -17.63 0.74
CA ALA A 207 13.41 -17.14 0.98
C ALA A 207 13.94 -16.24 -0.16
N GLU A 208 13.55 -16.53 -1.39
CA GLU A 208 14.16 -15.96 -2.60
C GLU A 208 13.15 -15.23 -3.49
N GLY A 209 11.86 -15.33 -3.17
CA GLY A 209 10.79 -14.76 -3.97
C GLY A 209 10.60 -13.26 -3.79
N ALA A 210 9.91 -12.65 -4.74
CA ALA A 210 9.56 -11.25 -4.69
C ALA A 210 8.20 -10.97 -5.34
N ALA A 211 7.56 -9.87 -4.91
CA ALA A 211 6.33 -9.37 -5.51
C ALA A 211 6.59 -8.00 -6.14
N PHE A 212 6.08 -7.79 -7.35
CA PHE A 212 6.27 -6.55 -8.12
C PHE A 212 4.98 -6.13 -8.80
N GLY A 213 4.91 -4.83 -9.13
CA GLY A 213 3.85 -4.26 -9.95
C GLY A 213 2.60 -3.90 -9.17
N PRO A 214 1.48 -3.69 -9.89
CA PRO A 214 0.25 -3.25 -9.28
C PRO A 214 -0.43 -4.34 -8.45
N HIS A 215 -1.27 -3.91 -7.53
CA HIS A 215 -2.18 -4.77 -6.79
C HIS A 215 -3.35 -5.23 -7.69
N GLY A 216 -3.14 -6.28 -8.46
CA GLY A 216 -4.20 -6.83 -9.34
C GLY A 216 -3.70 -7.35 -10.67
N GLN A 217 -4.28 -6.88 -11.79
CA GLN A 217 -3.80 -7.22 -13.13
C GLN A 217 -2.36 -6.69 -13.29
N ASP A 218 -1.55 -7.40 -14.06
CA ASP A 218 -0.13 -7.10 -14.24
C ASP A 218 0.74 -7.24 -12.98
N LEU A 219 0.17 -7.80 -11.87
CA LEU A 219 0.97 -8.29 -10.75
C LEU A 219 1.96 -9.34 -11.24
N VAL A 220 3.19 -9.27 -10.73
CA VAL A 220 4.23 -10.29 -11.00
C VAL A 220 4.76 -10.82 -9.67
N ILE A 221 4.56 -12.12 -9.44
CA ILE A 221 5.18 -12.85 -8.34
C ILE A 221 6.34 -13.66 -8.91
N ALA A 222 7.56 -13.32 -8.56
CA ALA A 222 8.75 -14.11 -8.88
C ALA A 222 8.88 -15.24 -7.85
N ASN A 223 8.84 -16.49 -8.28
CA ASN A 223 8.98 -17.66 -7.39
C ASN A 223 10.37 -17.71 -6.72
N SER A 224 11.38 -17.21 -7.39
CA SER A 224 12.75 -17.02 -6.90
C SER A 224 13.45 -15.96 -7.76
N LEU A 225 14.28 -15.13 -7.16
CA LEU A 225 15.20 -14.23 -7.87
C LEU A 225 16.55 -14.90 -8.19
N ILE A 226 16.82 -16.06 -7.59
CA ILE A 226 18.08 -16.82 -7.74
C ILE A 226 17.90 -17.91 -8.79
N VAL A 227 16.86 -18.75 -8.62
CA VAL A 227 16.52 -19.84 -9.54
C VAL A 227 15.10 -19.59 -10.06
N TYR A 228 14.99 -18.62 -10.97
CA TYR A 228 13.71 -18.22 -11.53
C TYR A 228 13.17 -19.27 -12.50
N ASP A 229 11.90 -19.62 -12.32
CA ASP A 229 11.11 -20.47 -13.21
C ASP A 229 9.86 -19.70 -13.64
N ASP A 230 9.73 -19.42 -14.94
CA ASP A 230 8.65 -18.58 -15.46
C ASP A 230 7.28 -19.24 -15.34
N GLU A 231 7.19 -20.58 -15.50
CA GLU A 231 5.92 -21.31 -15.37
C GLU A 231 5.44 -21.31 -13.91
N LEU A 232 6.29 -21.63 -12.96
CA LEU A 232 5.98 -21.58 -11.53
C LEU A 232 5.65 -20.15 -11.08
N SER A 233 6.38 -19.17 -11.58
CA SER A 233 6.12 -17.76 -11.30
C SER A 233 4.75 -17.32 -11.80
N ARG A 234 4.33 -17.71 -13.01
CA ARG A 234 3.00 -17.41 -13.56
C ARG A 234 1.90 -18.12 -12.80
N GLU A 235 2.07 -19.40 -12.48
CA GLU A 235 1.10 -20.17 -11.68
C GLU A 235 0.91 -19.52 -10.29
N LEU A 236 2.01 -19.17 -9.60
CA LEU A 236 1.94 -18.51 -8.30
C LEU A 236 1.32 -17.11 -8.38
N THR A 237 1.58 -16.38 -9.46
CA THR A 237 0.94 -15.07 -9.72
C THR A 237 -0.58 -15.26 -9.87
N GLU A 238 -1.05 -16.19 -10.68
CA GLU A 238 -2.47 -16.46 -10.89
C GLU A 238 -3.18 -16.87 -9.59
N LEU A 239 -2.60 -17.78 -8.81
CA LEU A 239 -3.12 -18.16 -7.50
C LEU A 239 -3.25 -16.95 -6.56
N THR A 240 -2.28 -16.04 -6.61
CA THR A 240 -2.24 -14.84 -5.78
C THR A 240 -3.31 -13.84 -6.17
N VAL A 241 -3.46 -13.55 -7.46
CA VAL A 241 -4.44 -12.61 -8.00
C VAL A 241 -5.87 -13.10 -7.74
N THR A 242 -6.12 -14.39 -7.92
CA THR A 242 -7.45 -14.99 -7.81
C THR A 242 -7.86 -15.37 -6.39
N ALA A 243 -6.97 -15.25 -5.41
CA ALA A 243 -7.23 -15.65 -4.03
C ALA A 243 -8.48 -14.99 -3.40
N ASN A 244 -8.82 -13.77 -3.81
CA ASN A 244 -10.02 -13.07 -3.34
C ASN A 244 -11.32 -13.66 -3.87
N LEU A 245 -11.30 -14.36 -5.00
CA LEU A 245 -12.50 -14.98 -5.59
C LEU A 245 -13.04 -16.09 -4.69
N ARG A 246 -12.16 -16.86 -4.04
CA ARG A 246 -12.55 -17.89 -3.08
C ARG A 246 -13.38 -17.36 -1.91
N MET A 247 -13.08 -16.14 -1.43
CA MET A 247 -13.89 -15.51 -0.38
C MET A 247 -15.25 -15.08 -0.89
N ARG A 248 -15.31 -14.58 -2.14
CA ARG A 248 -16.57 -14.21 -2.77
C ARG A 248 -17.47 -15.43 -3.03
N GLU A 249 -16.90 -16.57 -3.42
CA GLU A 249 -17.60 -17.84 -3.58
C GLU A 249 -18.22 -18.34 -2.27
N LEU A 250 -17.59 -18.05 -1.13
CA LEU A 250 -18.12 -18.32 0.21
C LEU A 250 -19.14 -17.27 0.69
N GLY A 251 -19.46 -16.26 -0.13
CA GLY A 251 -20.42 -15.20 0.19
C GLY A 251 -19.85 -14.05 1.05
N PHE A 252 -18.53 -13.96 1.21
CA PHE A 252 -17.88 -12.92 2.03
C PHE A 252 -17.11 -11.90 1.20
N LYS A 253 -16.99 -10.67 1.74
CA LYS A 253 -16.10 -9.65 1.19
C LYS A 253 -14.65 -9.93 1.61
N PRO A 254 -13.67 -9.91 0.69
CA PRO A 254 -12.27 -10.23 0.98
C PRO A 254 -11.46 -9.02 1.48
N TYR A 255 -11.83 -8.38 2.60
CA TYR A 255 -11.20 -7.14 3.08
C TYR A 255 -10.20 -7.33 4.22
N ILE A 256 -10.29 -8.41 5.01
CA ILE A 256 -9.47 -8.58 6.22
C ILE A 256 -7.96 -8.63 5.88
N ALA A 257 -7.58 -9.52 4.96
CA ALA A 257 -6.17 -9.65 4.58
C ALA A 257 -5.61 -8.39 3.90
N PRO A 258 -6.30 -7.71 2.96
CA PRO A 258 -5.86 -6.42 2.44
C PRO A 258 -5.69 -5.36 3.53
N ALA A 259 -6.67 -5.19 4.40
CA ALA A 259 -6.62 -4.19 5.47
C ALA A 259 -5.48 -4.42 6.47
N LEU A 260 -5.16 -5.68 6.77
CA LEU A 260 -4.09 -6.01 7.70
C LEU A 260 -2.73 -6.11 7.01
N SER A 261 -2.57 -6.92 5.96
CA SER A 261 -1.26 -7.16 5.35
C SER A 261 -0.76 -5.96 4.54
N SER A 262 -1.60 -5.37 3.69
CA SER A 262 -1.23 -4.16 2.93
C SER A 262 -1.38 -2.90 3.76
N GLY A 263 -2.46 -2.78 4.53
CA GLY A 263 -2.72 -1.61 5.38
C GLY A 263 -1.85 -1.62 6.63
N ALA A 264 -2.30 -2.27 7.71
CA ALA A 264 -1.69 -2.11 9.03
C ALA A 264 -0.22 -2.58 9.09
N LEU A 265 0.10 -3.80 8.65
CA LEU A 265 1.45 -4.37 8.76
C LEU A 265 2.46 -3.63 7.86
N SER A 266 2.09 -3.31 6.61
CA SER A 266 3.00 -2.58 5.73
C SER A 266 3.18 -1.13 6.19
N LEU A 267 2.14 -0.49 6.72
CA LEU A 267 2.26 0.87 7.27
C LEU A 267 3.14 0.88 8.52
N LEU A 268 2.97 -0.09 9.44
CA LEU A 268 3.85 -0.22 10.61
C LEU A 268 5.31 -0.44 10.19
N ALA A 269 5.57 -1.23 9.17
CA ALA A 269 6.92 -1.41 8.63
C ALA A 269 7.48 -0.09 8.06
N VAL A 270 6.66 0.73 7.38
CA VAL A 270 7.03 2.09 6.97
C VAL A 270 7.45 2.93 8.17
N LEU A 271 6.62 2.97 9.23
CA LEU A 271 6.88 3.78 10.41
C LEU A 271 8.13 3.34 11.20
N LYS A 272 8.50 2.05 11.08
CA LYS A 272 9.70 1.46 11.70
C LYS A 272 10.95 1.53 10.81
N GLY A 273 10.83 1.99 9.55
CA GLY A 273 11.93 1.93 8.58
C GLY A 273 12.30 0.51 8.14
N GLU A 274 11.37 -0.42 8.23
CA GLU A 274 11.57 -1.83 7.89
C GLU A 274 11.24 -2.11 6.42
N TRP A 275 11.90 -3.13 5.86
CA TRP A 275 11.60 -3.61 4.52
C TRP A 275 10.18 -4.17 4.43
N HIS A 276 9.43 -3.72 3.43
CA HIS A 276 8.06 -4.15 3.17
C HIS A 276 7.72 -4.04 1.68
N TYR A 277 6.52 -4.47 1.30
CA TYR A 277 6.01 -4.36 -0.06
C TYR A 277 4.93 -3.27 -0.13
N SER A 278 5.20 -2.22 -0.91
CA SER A 278 4.27 -1.13 -1.18
C SER A 278 4.61 -0.45 -2.50
N SER A 279 3.74 0.42 -3.00
CA SER A 279 3.98 1.20 -4.20
C SER A 279 4.66 2.52 -3.85
N THR A 280 5.65 2.91 -4.65
CA THR A 280 6.33 4.21 -4.58
C THR A 280 6.61 4.72 -6.00
N CYS A 281 6.85 6.02 -6.15
CA CYS A 281 7.14 6.62 -7.45
C CYS A 281 8.54 6.20 -7.94
N LEU A 282 8.59 5.54 -9.09
CA LEU A 282 9.81 5.10 -9.78
C LEU A 282 9.77 5.66 -11.19
N GLY A 283 10.57 6.70 -11.46
CA GLY A 283 10.61 7.34 -12.78
C GLY A 283 9.28 7.95 -13.23
N GLY A 284 8.49 8.50 -12.30
CA GLY A 284 7.19 9.11 -12.59
C GLY A 284 6.01 8.11 -12.62
N VAL A 285 6.22 6.83 -12.31
CA VAL A 285 5.19 5.79 -12.25
C VAL A 285 5.15 5.20 -10.85
N PHE A 286 3.98 5.15 -10.23
CA PHE A 286 3.82 4.40 -8.98
C PHE A 286 3.84 2.91 -9.27
N PHE A 287 4.88 2.24 -8.76
CA PHE A 287 5.13 0.83 -9.01
C PHE A 287 5.43 0.11 -7.70
N GLY A 288 4.80 -1.03 -7.51
CA GLY A 288 4.98 -1.84 -6.33
C GLY A 288 6.29 -2.62 -6.34
N ALA A 289 7.07 -2.50 -5.28
CA ALA A 289 8.33 -3.22 -5.08
C ALA A 289 8.65 -3.34 -3.58
N LYS A 290 9.67 -4.11 -3.23
CA LYS A 290 10.21 -4.16 -1.88
C LYS A 290 10.99 -2.87 -1.60
N ASN A 291 10.58 -2.15 -0.56
CA ASN A 291 11.17 -0.87 -0.21
C ASN A 291 11.11 -0.61 1.30
N ARG A 292 11.82 0.41 1.77
CA ARG A 292 11.74 0.92 3.14
C ARG A 292 11.91 2.44 3.16
N VAL A 293 11.38 3.08 4.20
CA VAL A 293 11.60 4.50 4.45
C VAL A 293 12.83 4.67 5.33
N THR A 294 13.66 5.64 4.98
CA THR A 294 14.85 6.05 5.74
C THR A 294 14.85 7.57 5.87
N PRO A 295 15.65 8.16 6.79
CA PRO A 295 15.80 9.62 6.87
C PRO A 295 16.35 10.25 5.58
N GLN A 296 16.97 9.48 4.70
CA GLN A 296 17.57 9.96 3.44
C GLN A 296 16.59 9.91 2.26
N GLY A 297 15.51 9.13 2.37
CA GLY A 297 14.54 8.91 1.29
C GLY A 297 13.89 7.54 1.38
N ILE A 298 13.27 7.12 0.30
CA ILE A 298 12.68 5.79 0.16
C ILE A 298 13.71 4.89 -0.55
N GLU A 299 14.25 3.94 0.19
CA GLU A 299 15.19 2.95 -0.37
C GLU A 299 14.39 1.80 -0.99
N VAL A 300 14.61 1.54 -2.26
CA VAL A 300 13.97 0.47 -3.04
C VAL A 300 15.00 -0.59 -3.38
N GLU A 301 14.69 -1.86 -3.10
CA GLU A 301 15.56 -2.98 -3.47
C GLU A 301 15.67 -3.05 -5.00
N ASN A 302 16.93 -3.13 -5.49
CA ASN A 302 17.25 -3.15 -6.92
C ASN A 302 17.93 -4.46 -7.32
N PRO A 303 17.22 -5.59 -7.28
CA PRO A 303 17.78 -6.90 -7.52
C PRO A 303 18.21 -7.09 -8.99
N LEU A 304 19.13 -8.03 -9.20
CA LEU A 304 19.36 -8.59 -10.53
C LEU A 304 18.12 -9.41 -10.93
N LEU A 305 17.67 -9.20 -12.15
CA LEU A 305 16.48 -9.83 -12.71
C LEU A 305 16.84 -10.78 -13.85
N PRO A 306 16.32 -12.00 -13.85
CA PRO A 306 16.31 -12.85 -15.05
C PRO A 306 15.60 -12.12 -16.21
N GLU A 307 16.10 -12.32 -17.42
CA GLU A 307 15.62 -11.60 -18.61
C GLU A 307 14.10 -11.74 -18.83
N THR A 308 13.57 -12.94 -18.69
CA THR A 308 12.13 -13.22 -18.82
C THR A 308 11.29 -12.52 -17.75
N LEU A 309 11.80 -12.43 -16.52
CA LEU A 309 11.16 -11.69 -15.45
C LEU A 309 11.19 -10.18 -15.74
N TYR A 310 12.34 -9.66 -16.19
CA TYR A 310 12.47 -8.23 -16.54
C TYR A 310 11.41 -7.81 -17.56
N TYR A 311 11.24 -8.54 -18.66
CA TYR A 311 10.25 -8.17 -19.68
C TYR A 311 8.80 -8.24 -19.17
N ARG A 312 8.49 -9.10 -18.21
CA ARG A 312 7.18 -9.10 -17.54
C ARG A 312 6.98 -7.84 -16.71
N LEU A 313 8.02 -7.41 -15.98
CA LEU A 313 7.98 -6.17 -15.19
C LEU A 313 7.92 -4.93 -16.08
N GLU A 314 8.68 -4.92 -17.18
CA GLU A 314 8.66 -3.84 -18.16
C GLU A 314 7.25 -3.65 -18.75
N ASN A 315 6.59 -4.75 -19.13
CA ASN A 315 5.20 -4.69 -19.60
C ASN A 315 4.24 -4.14 -18.52
N ALA A 316 4.35 -4.63 -17.27
CA ALA A 316 3.53 -4.13 -16.17
C ALA A 316 3.78 -2.63 -15.87
N TYR A 317 5.03 -2.19 -15.96
CA TYR A 317 5.42 -0.80 -15.77
C TYR A 317 4.87 0.11 -16.89
N GLN A 318 4.96 -0.30 -18.16
CA GLN A 318 4.42 0.46 -19.28
C GLN A 318 2.90 0.56 -19.21
N ASN A 319 2.20 -0.53 -18.87
CA ASN A 319 0.74 -0.50 -18.68
C ASN A 319 0.31 0.50 -17.59
N LEU A 320 1.05 0.58 -16.47
CA LEU A 320 0.79 1.58 -15.43
C LEU A 320 1.07 3.01 -15.91
N LYS A 321 2.10 3.20 -16.71
CA LYS A 321 2.46 4.50 -17.28
C LYS A 321 1.39 5.04 -18.23
N GLU A 322 0.70 4.15 -18.96
CA GLU A 322 -0.40 4.53 -19.86
C GLU A 322 -1.68 4.94 -19.11
N ILE A 323 -1.91 4.40 -17.92
CA ILE A 323 -3.09 4.73 -17.08
C ILE A 323 -2.87 6.03 -16.29
N GLY A 324 -1.66 6.32 -15.89
CA GLY A 324 -1.28 7.47 -15.06
C GLY A 324 -0.98 8.71 -15.83
#